data_7bb0d9a58a6b9e0b11a84c561437cae5
#
_entry.id   7bb0d9a58a6b9e0b11a84c561437cae5
#
_cell.length_a   1.000
_cell.length_b   1.000
_cell.length_c   1.000
_cell.angle_alpha   90.00
_cell.angle_beta   90.00
_cell.angle_gamma   90.00
#
_symmetry.space_group_name_H-M   'P 1'
#
loop_
_entity.id
_entity.type
_entity.pdbx_description
1 polymer ?
#
loop_
_entity_poly.entity_id
_entity_poly.type
_entity_poly.pdbx_seq_one_letter_code
_entity_poly.pdbx_strand_id
1 'polypeptide(L)'
;YGVGNFYHSTWVDAIAGGNPFNPIRLYWQMHPERDENWYKQMASALGPKRTAQEIDGDFLSSGNTVFDLADIKAIEDCLSDYPVIKKRFNGQYRQYLEPQSDKEYFIGADVSTGRASDYSAFTCMDKQGEEQAVFKGRIPIDKYAKLLGDTGQLYNWATIAPESNDVGMAVTTKLQDEGYPKLYYYQKMLKKKGKSRPEVDKSPGWLTTQKNRSVIIENLEQDIREEDVIIKDPFFVQEAYTFIYDGLGRPVAMGKHRANNSAVDIDLEGDVYSDDSIFGKAICNHIRKGKTNIIVQPK
;
A
#
# COMPACT_ATOMS: atom_id res chain seq x y z
N TYR A 1 -11.31 11.07 -12.75
CA TYR A 1 -10.01 11.60 -13.20
C TYR A 1 -9.12 11.67 -11.97
N GLY A 2 -7.89 11.09 -11.99
CA GLY A 2 -6.96 11.13 -10.86
C GLY A 2 -5.55 10.83 -11.32
N VAL A 3 -4.57 11.18 -10.50
CA VAL A 3 -3.17 10.84 -10.72
C VAL A 3 -3.03 9.32 -10.85
N GLY A 4 -2.21 8.86 -11.80
CA GLY A 4 -1.94 7.44 -12.04
C GLY A 4 -3.00 6.68 -12.87
N ASN A 5 -4.17 7.27 -13.19
CA ASN A 5 -5.10 6.63 -14.09
C ASN A 5 -4.65 6.72 -15.56
N PHE A 6 -5.29 5.97 -16.46
CA PHE A 6 -4.95 5.96 -17.89
C PHE A 6 -4.92 7.36 -18.51
N TYR A 7 -5.90 8.21 -18.20
CA TYR A 7 -5.95 9.57 -18.73
C TYR A 7 -4.78 10.43 -18.26
N HIS A 8 -4.46 10.36 -16.95
CA HIS A 8 -3.31 11.07 -16.39
C HIS A 8 -2.00 10.58 -17.01
N SER A 9 -1.78 9.26 -17.08
CA SER A 9 -0.56 8.68 -17.66
C SER A 9 -0.41 9.08 -19.14
N THR A 10 -1.51 9.00 -19.91
CA THR A 10 -1.52 9.42 -21.33
C THR A 10 -1.23 10.92 -21.48
N TRP A 11 -1.75 11.75 -20.57
CA TRP A 11 -1.53 13.20 -20.55
C TRP A 11 -0.07 13.53 -20.25
N VAL A 12 0.51 12.94 -19.22
CA VAL A 12 1.93 13.14 -18.85
C VAL A 12 2.85 12.70 -19.99
N ASP A 13 2.57 11.53 -20.55
CA ASP A 13 3.33 10.99 -21.69
C ASP A 13 3.24 11.91 -22.94
N ALA A 14 2.05 12.48 -23.21
CA ALA A 14 1.86 13.42 -24.30
C ALA A 14 2.66 14.72 -24.09
N ILE A 15 2.68 15.26 -22.88
CA ILE A 15 3.51 16.43 -22.53
C ILE A 15 5.00 16.12 -22.72
N ALA A 16 5.43 14.93 -22.35
CA ALA A 16 6.81 14.47 -22.51
C ALA A 16 7.17 14.07 -23.96
N GLY A 17 6.20 14.06 -24.89
CA GLY A 17 6.40 13.61 -26.27
C GLY A 17 6.54 12.09 -26.42
N GLY A 18 6.12 11.31 -25.43
CA GLY A 18 6.22 9.85 -25.43
C GLY A 18 5.09 9.14 -26.18
N ASN A 19 4.05 9.85 -26.61
CA ASN A 19 2.95 9.32 -27.41
C ASN A 19 2.52 10.31 -28.52
N PRO A 20 1.70 9.90 -29.49
CA PRO A 20 1.33 10.73 -30.63
C PRO A 20 0.23 11.77 -30.32
N PHE A 21 -0.28 11.87 -29.11
CA PHE A 21 -1.33 12.83 -28.76
C PHE A 21 -0.76 14.23 -28.57
N ASN A 22 -1.57 15.23 -28.96
CA ASN A 22 -1.29 16.64 -28.70
C ASN A 22 -2.06 17.10 -27.48
N PRO A 23 -1.41 17.34 -26.30
CA PRO A 23 -2.12 17.73 -25.08
C PRO A 23 -2.60 19.16 -25.18
N ILE A 24 -3.91 19.38 -25.04
CA ILE A 24 -4.53 20.70 -25.00
C ILE A 24 -5.22 20.87 -23.64
N ARG A 25 -4.81 21.90 -22.88
CA ARG A 25 -5.46 22.27 -21.62
C ARG A 25 -6.26 23.56 -21.83
N LEU A 26 -7.55 23.47 -21.58
CA LEU A 26 -8.46 24.62 -21.64
C LEU A 26 -8.76 25.08 -20.21
N TYR A 27 -8.29 26.27 -19.87
CA TYR A 27 -8.58 26.89 -18.59
C TYR A 27 -9.93 27.59 -18.63
N TRP A 28 -10.64 27.67 -17.52
CA TRP A 28 -11.93 28.31 -17.43
C TRP A 28 -11.88 29.80 -17.84
N GLN A 29 -10.76 30.51 -17.61
CA GLN A 29 -10.52 31.88 -18.02
C GLN A 29 -10.53 32.07 -19.55
N MET A 30 -10.30 31.00 -20.32
CA MET A 30 -10.33 31.06 -21.78
C MET A 30 -11.75 31.07 -22.36
N HIS A 31 -12.76 30.78 -21.52
CA HIS A 31 -14.14 30.80 -21.92
C HIS A 31 -14.71 32.25 -21.82
N PRO A 32 -15.29 32.81 -22.88
CA PRO A 32 -15.66 34.21 -22.91
C PRO A 32 -16.77 34.61 -21.92
N GLU A 33 -17.55 33.67 -21.45
CA GLU A 33 -18.65 33.89 -20.50
C GLU A 33 -18.32 33.57 -19.06
N ARG A 34 -17.06 33.23 -18.77
CA ARG A 34 -16.61 32.83 -17.42
C ARG A 34 -15.66 33.87 -16.86
N ASP A 35 -16.12 34.56 -15.83
CA ASP A 35 -15.35 35.56 -15.08
C ASP A 35 -15.07 35.10 -13.64
N GLU A 36 -14.41 35.93 -12.87
CA GLU A 36 -14.12 35.70 -11.45
C GLU A 36 -15.40 35.52 -10.60
N ASN A 37 -16.51 36.14 -10.97
CA ASN A 37 -17.78 35.99 -10.27
C ASN A 37 -18.37 34.61 -10.55
N TRP A 38 -18.32 34.16 -11.80
CA TRP A 38 -18.69 32.81 -12.18
C TRP A 38 -17.85 31.77 -11.38
N TYR A 39 -16.51 31.97 -11.32
CA TYR A 39 -15.62 31.06 -10.55
C TYR A 39 -16.00 31.00 -9.07
N LYS A 40 -16.19 32.14 -8.40
CA LYS A 40 -16.61 32.21 -7.01
C LYS A 40 -17.96 31.54 -6.75
N GLN A 41 -18.93 31.72 -7.63
CA GLN A 41 -20.23 31.04 -7.52
C GLN A 41 -20.08 29.52 -7.64
N MET A 42 -19.34 29.08 -8.64
CA MET A 42 -19.09 27.63 -8.84
C MET A 42 -18.29 27.03 -7.70
N ALA A 43 -17.24 27.70 -7.20
CA ALA A 43 -16.46 27.26 -6.07
C ALA A 43 -17.30 27.14 -4.79
N SER A 44 -18.22 28.09 -4.57
CA SER A 44 -19.16 28.02 -3.43
C SER A 44 -20.15 26.86 -3.56
N ALA A 45 -20.60 26.56 -4.78
CA ALA A 45 -21.57 25.49 -5.04
C ALA A 45 -20.93 24.09 -4.99
N LEU A 46 -19.72 23.93 -5.51
CA LEU A 46 -19.03 22.65 -5.64
C LEU A 46 -18.19 22.28 -4.40
N GLY A 47 -17.73 23.28 -3.66
CA GLY A 47 -16.73 23.13 -2.61
C GLY A 47 -15.30 22.95 -3.15
N PRO A 48 -14.26 23.11 -2.31
CA PRO A 48 -12.87 23.21 -2.75
C PRO A 48 -12.39 22.05 -3.62
N LYS A 49 -12.64 20.81 -3.19
CA LYS A 49 -12.20 19.59 -3.89
C LYS A 49 -12.77 19.49 -5.30
N ARG A 50 -14.08 19.68 -5.46
CA ARG A 50 -14.74 19.61 -6.79
C ARG A 50 -14.38 20.79 -7.67
N THR A 51 -14.15 21.95 -7.11
CA THR A 51 -13.68 23.13 -7.87
C THR A 51 -12.32 22.85 -8.48
N ALA A 52 -11.35 22.38 -7.69
CA ALA A 52 -10.03 22.02 -8.18
C ALA A 52 -10.11 20.93 -9.27
N GLN A 53 -10.94 19.91 -9.08
CA GLN A 53 -11.11 18.80 -10.01
C GLN A 53 -11.80 19.21 -11.33
N GLU A 54 -12.93 19.90 -11.24
CA GLU A 54 -13.85 20.09 -12.40
C GLU A 54 -13.60 21.42 -13.11
N ILE A 55 -13.05 22.41 -12.41
CA ILE A 55 -12.84 23.77 -12.95
C ILE A 55 -11.37 24.02 -13.20
N ASP A 56 -10.50 23.73 -12.20
CA ASP A 56 -9.07 23.98 -12.32
C ASP A 56 -8.34 22.85 -13.06
N GLY A 57 -9.02 21.71 -13.26
CA GLY A 57 -8.45 20.55 -13.95
C GLY A 57 -7.26 19.95 -13.22
N ASP A 58 -7.31 19.97 -11.88
CA ASP A 58 -6.27 19.44 -11.03
C ASP A 58 -6.43 17.92 -10.84
N PHE A 59 -5.47 17.15 -11.33
CA PHE A 59 -5.47 15.72 -11.17
C PHE A 59 -5.29 15.28 -9.71
N LEU A 60 -4.58 16.05 -8.90
CA LEU A 60 -4.36 15.75 -7.48
C LEU A 60 -5.65 15.80 -6.66
N SER A 61 -6.58 16.66 -7.05
CA SER A 61 -7.87 16.81 -6.36
C SER A 61 -8.92 15.80 -6.81
N SER A 62 -8.64 15.01 -7.85
CA SER A 62 -9.60 14.10 -8.44
C SER A 62 -9.48 12.69 -7.87
N GLY A 63 -10.53 12.23 -7.21
CA GLY A 63 -10.63 10.83 -6.82
C GLY A 63 -11.17 10.62 -5.40
N ASN A 64 -11.66 9.40 -5.17
CA ASN A 64 -12.02 8.90 -3.86
C ASN A 64 -10.84 8.08 -3.30
N THR A 65 -9.64 8.67 -3.32
CA THR A 65 -8.42 8.01 -2.87
C THR A 65 -8.45 7.76 -1.36
N VAL A 66 -7.85 6.66 -0.95
CA VAL A 66 -7.75 6.30 0.47
C VAL A 66 -6.77 7.24 1.18
N PHE A 67 -5.65 7.54 0.53
CA PHE A 67 -4.64 8.48 1.02
C PHE A 67 -4.90 9.88 0.45
N ASP A 68 -4.63 10.92 1.24
CA ASP A 68 -4.66 12.29 0.73
C ASP A 68 -3.56 12.48 -0.33
N LEU A 69 -3.93 13.04 -1.47
CA LEU A 69 -2.99 13.18 -2.59
C LEU A 69 -1.90 14.22 -2.32
N ALA A 70 -2.16 15.20 -1.45
CA ALA A 70 -1.14 16.17 -1.03
C ALA A 70 -0.08 15.49 -0.17
N ASP A 71 -0.48 14.59 0.75
CA ASP A 71 0.44 13.81 1.56
C ASP A 71 1.28 12.87 0.69
N ILE A 72 0.65 12.18 -0.28
CA ILE A 72 1.38 11.30 -1.21
C ILE A 72 2.36 12.10 -2.08
N LYS A 73 1.98 13.30 -2.52
CA LYS A 73 2.86 14.18 -3.28
C LYS A 73 4.05 14.65 -2.45
N ALA A 74 3.83 15.02 -1.19
CA ALA A 74 4.90 15.39 -0.27
C ALA A 74 5.90 14.23 -0.06
N ILE A 75 5.40 12.99 0.10
CA ILE A 75 6.26 11.79 0.17
C ILE A 75 7.05 11.63 -1.13
N GLU A 76 6.40 11.72 -2.30
CA GLU A 76 7.05 11.60 -3.60
C GLU A 76 8.19 12.60 -3.76
N ASP A 77 7.97 13.85 -3.40
CA ASP A 77 8.96 14.93 -3.51
C ASP A 77 10.18 14.69 -2.61
N CYS A 78 10.01 14.02 -1.46
CA CYS A 78 11.09 13.67 -0.55
C CYS A 78 11.83 12.37 -0.92
N LEU A 79 11.36 11.57 -1.89
CA LEU A 79 12.01 10.28 -2.21
C LEU A 79 13.48 10.43 -2.61
N SER A 80 13.85 11.53 -3.26
CA SER A 80 15.25 11.80 -3.66
C SER A 80 16.20 12.02 -2.49
N ASP A 81 15.68 12.37 -1.32
CA ASP A 81 16.46 12.62 -0.12
C ASP A 81 16.88 11.31 0.59
N TYR A 82 16.30 10.19 0.15
CA TYR A 82 16.55 8.87 0.72
C TYR A 82 17.33 7.98 -0.26
N PRO A 83 18.67 8.05 -0.29
CA PRO A 83 19.47 7.24 -1.20
C PRO A 83 19.34 5.75 -0.89
N VAL A 84 19.22 4.94 -1.94
CA VAL A 84 19.22 3.48 -1.81
C VAL A 84 20.65 3.01 -1.65
N ILE A 85 21.03 2.52 -0.46
CA ILE A 85 22.39 2.05 -0.17
C ILE A 85 22.67 0.66 -0.74
N LYS A 86 21.63 -0.17 -0.96
CA LYS A 86 21.77 -1.50 -1.56
C LYS A 86 20.56 -1.87 -2.38
N LYS A 87 20.79 -2.37 -3.60
CA LYS A 87 19.77 -2.90 -4.51
C LYS A 87 20.03 -4.38 -4.79
N ARG A 88 18.97 -5.18 -4.85
CA ARG A 88 19.00 -6.59 -5.31
C ARG A 88 17.79 -6.85 -6.21
N PHE A 89 17.79 -7.95 -6.94
CA PHE A 89 16.69 -8.37 -7.82
C PHE A 89 16.26 -7.25 -8.78
N ASN A 90 17.23 -6.68 -9.52
CA ASN A 90 17.00 -5.58 -10.48
C ASN A 90 16.27 -4.36 -9.85
N GLY A 91 16.53 -4.05 -8.57
CA GLY A 91 15.92 -2.92 -7.86
C GLY A 91 14.58 -3.20 -7.21
N GLN A 92 14.08 -4.45 -7.26
CA GLN A 92 12.88 -4.87 -6.54
C GLN A 92 13.10 -4.87 -5.02
N TYR A 93 14.30 -5.21 -4.55
CA TYR A 93 14.72 -5.01 -3.16
C TYR A 93 15.53 -3.71 -3.06
N ARG A 94 15.19 -2.88 -2.10
CA ARG A 94 15.86 -1.62 -1.79
C ARG A 94 16.10 -1.51 -0.30
N GLN A 95 17.34 -1.25 0.07
CA GLN A 95 17.76 -0.94 1.44
C GLN A 95 18.14 0.53 1.52
N TYR A 96 17.61 1.23 2.48
CA TYR A 96 17.81 2.67 2.68
C TYR A 96 18.75 2.97 3.85
N LEU A 97 18.70 2.15 4.91
CA LEU A 97 19.50 2.34 6.11
C LEU A 97 20.17 1.03 6.54
N GLU A 98 21.35 1.14 7.13
CA GLU A 98 21.99 0.03 7.81
C GLU A 98 21.33 -0.21 9.19
N PRO A 99 21.23 -1.47 9.65
CA PRO A 99 20.67 -1.77 10.96
C PRO A 99 21.53 -1.19 12.09
N GLN A 100 20.85 -0.68 13.12
CA GLN A 100 21.47 -0.22 14.36
C GLN A 100 21.22 -1.26 15.45
N SER A 101 22.24 -1.64 16.21
CA SER A 101 22.20 -2.77 17.15
C SER A 101 21.22 -2.59 18.32
N ASP A 102 20.89 -1.35 18.66
CA ASP A 102 19.99 -0.96 19.75
C ASP A 102 18.53 -0.79 19.30
N LYS A 103 18.25 -0.90 18.00
CA LYS A 103 16.91 -0.74 17.45
C LYS A 103 16.16 -2.07 17.29
N GLU A 104 14.86 -2.00 17.48
CA GLU A 104 13.88 -3.05 17.20
C GLU A 104 13.22 -2.81 15.85
N TYR A 105 13.09 -3.89 15.06
CA TYR A 105 12.58 -3.83 13.69
C TYR A 105 11.40 -4.78 13.46
N PHE A 106 10.56 -4.43 12.52
CA PHE A 106 9.34 -5.12 12.16
C PHE A 106 9.25 -5.28 10.65
N ILE A 107 8.75 -6.41 10.18
CA ILE A 107 8.52 -6.68 8.76
C ILE A 107 7.09 -7.13 8.59
N GLY A 108 6.32 -6.38 7.82
CA GLY A 108 5.01 -6.78 7.31
C GLY A 108 5.15 -7.22 5.87
N ALA A 109 4.54 -8.33 5.50
CA ALA A 109 4.71 -8.91 4.19
C ALA A 109 3.38 -9.38 3.59
N ASP A 110 3.10 -8.92 2.38
CA ASP A 110 2.07 -9.46 1.49
C ASP A 110 2.67 -10.59 0.67
N VAL A 111 1.94 -11.70 0.56
CA VAL A 111 2.46 -12.94 -0.05
C VAL A 111 1.61 -13.34 -1.23
N SER A 112 2.25 -13.45 -2.39
CA SER A 112 1.64 -13.95 -3.61
C SER A 112 2.30 -15.25 -4.10
N THR A 113 1.68 -15.88 -5.10
CA THR A 113 2.26 -17.05 -5.77
C THR A 113 3.49 -16.73 -6.61
N GLY A 114 3.74 -15.45 -6.89
CA GLY A 114 4.75 -15.00 -7.84
C GLY A 114 4.43 -15.34 -9.30
N ARG A 115 3.17 -15.73 -9.59
CA ARG A 115 2.69 -16.09 -10.94
C ARG A 115 1.79 -14.99 -11.48
N ALA A 116 1.69 -14.90 -12.80
CA ALA A 116 0.87 -13.89 -13.51
C ALA A 116 1.18 -12.45 -13.07
N SER A 117 0.18 -11.67 -12.68
CA SER A 117 0.28 -10.25 -12.29
C SER A 117 0.53 -10.04 -10.80
N ASP A 118 0.57 -11.09 -9.97
CA ASP A 118 0.65 -10.95 -8.52
C ASP A 118 2.09 -10.78 -8.04
N TYR A 119 2.32 -9.75 -7.25
CA TYR A 119 3.61 -9.47 -6.61
C TYR A 119 3.60 -9.89 -5.14
N SER A 120 4.74 -10.35 -4.65
CA SER A 120 5.00 -10.36 -3.23
C SER A 120 5.68 -9.05 -2.84
N ALA A 121 5.29 -8.48 -1.71
CA ALA A 121 5.87 -7.25 -1.21
C ALA A 121 6.11 -7.31 0.30
N PHE A 122 7.15 -6.65 0.77
CA PHE A 122 7.34 -6.42 2.20
C PHE A 122 7.93 -5.05 2.49
N THR A 123 7.66 -4.56 3.68
CA THR A 123 8.29 -3.38 4.26
C THR A 123 8.92 -3.74 5.60
N CYS A 124 10.17 -3.29 5.81
CA CYS A 124 10.87 -3.32 7.09
C CYS A 124 10.90 -1.90 7.67
N MET A 125 10.40 -1.73 8.90
CA MET A 125 10.43 -0.47 9.65
C MET A 125 11.05 -0.67 11.02
N ASP A 126 11.62 0.40 11.57
CA ASP A 126 11.95 0.43 12.98
C ASP A 126 10.71 0.76 13.85
N LYS A 127 10.89 0.77 15.17
CA LYS A 127 9.82 1.07 16.14
C LYS A 127 9.23 2.46 15.96
N GLN A 128 10.00 3.42 15.47
CA GLN A 128 9.59 4.80 15.23
C GLN A 128 8.82 4.97 13.92
N GLY A 129 8.78 3.97 13.04
CA GLY A 129 8.05 4.01 11.78
C GLY A 129 8.90 4.44 10.58
N GLU A 130 10.23 4.48 10.74
CA GLU A 130 11.12 4.79 9.64
C GLU A 130 11.40 3.56 8.79
N GLU A 131 11.16 3.65 7.48
CA GLU A 131 11.48 2.56 6.55
C GLU A 131 12.97 2.33 6.42
N GLN A 132 13.35 1.06 6.54
CA GLN A 132 14.72 0.58 6.46
C GLN A 132 15.01 -0.13 5.14
N ALA A 133 14.09 -1.01 4.74
CA ALA A 133 14.17 -1.77 3.50
C ALA A 133 12.78 -2.15 3.00
N VAL A 134 12.66 -2.28 1.67
CA VAL A 134 11.44 -2.71 1.00
C VAL A 134 11.74 -3.71 -0.10
N PHE A 135 10.75 -4.50 -0.43
CA PHE A 135 10.75 -5.39 -1.59
C PHE A 135 9.39 -5.38 -2.25
N LYS A 136 9.37 -5.31 -3.57
CA LYS A 136 8.21 -5.64 -4.40
C LYS A 136 8.68 -6.36 -5.65
N GLY A 137 8.22 -7.60 -5.85
CA GLY A 137 8.65 -8.37 -7.02
C GLY A 137 7.95 -9.71 -7.17
N ARG A 138 8.12 -10.30 -8.35
CA ARG A 138 7.69 -11.66 -8.64
C ARG A 138 8.82 -12.63 -8.30
N ILE A 139 8.62 -13.44 -7.29
CA ILE A 139 9.63 -14.35 -6.77
C ILE A 139 8.97 -15.66 -6.31
N PRO A 140 9.58 -16.84 -6.52
CA PRO A 140 9.07 -18.08 -5.97
C PRO A 140 8.96 -18.03 -4.44
N ILE A 141 7.95 -18.70 -3.89
CA ILE A 141 7.60 -18.68 -2.47
C ILE A 141 8.79 -19.04 -1.57
N ASP A 142 9.56 -20.08 -1.94
CA ASP A 142 10.73 -20.52 -1.19
C ASP A 142 11.84 -19.45 -1.17
N LYS A 143 12.03 -18.75 -2.27
CA LYS A 143 12.98 -17.64 -2.37
C LYS A 143 12.51 -16.40 -1.60
N TYR A 144 11.19 -16.16 -1.61
CA TYR A 144 10.61 -15.07 -0.85
C TYR A 144 10.72 -15.30 0.66
N ALA A 145 10.41 -16.52 1.14
CA ALA A 145 10.60 -16.87 2.55
C ALA A 145 12.05 -16.70 3.00
N LYS A 146 13.01 -17.17 2.16
CA LYS A 146 14.43 -16.96 2.42
C LYS A 146 14.81 -15.49 2.48
N LEU A 147 14.33 -14.68 1.53
CA LEU A 147 14.59 -13.24 1.50
C LEU A 147 14.05 -12.53 2.75
N LEU A 148 12.85 -12.91 3.21
CA LEU A 148 12.26 -12.41 4.46
C LEU A 148 13.13 -12.78 5.67
N GLY A 149 13.52 -14.04 5.77
CA GLY A 149 14.38 -14.53 6.86
C GLY A 149 15.74 -13.83 6.89
N ASP A 150 16.41 -13.75 5.73
CA ASP A 150 17.71 -13.07 5.58
C ASP A 150 17.60 -11.57 5.95
N THR A 151 16.51 -10.89 5.51
CA THR A 151 16.26 -9.49 5.86
C THR A 151 15.98 -9.33 7.34
N GLY A 152 15.14 -10.17 7.91
CA GLY A 152 14.83 -10.13 9.33
C GLY A 152 16.06 -10.38 10.21
N GLN A 153 16.92 -11.31 9.82
CA GLN A 153 18.19 -11.55 10.51
C GLN A 153 19.12 -10.34 10.43
N LEU A 154 19.23 -9.72 9.25
CA LEU A 154 20.02 -8.49 9.06
C LEU A 154 19.54 -7.39 10.02
N TYR A 155 18.24 -7.21 10.17
CA TYR A 155 17.64 -6.19 11.04
C TYR A 155 17.34 -6.75 12.44
N ASN A 156 18.37 -7.23 13.15
CA ASN A 156 18.35 -7.67 14.57
C ASN A 156 17.28 -8.72 14.89
N TRP A 157 17.04 -9.64 13.97
CA TRP A 157 15.93 -10.58 14.07
C TRP A 157 14.59 -9.84 14.19
N ALA A 158 14.28 -9.04 13.20
CA ALA A 158 13.01 -8.30 13.13
C ALA A 158 11.81 -9.22 13.38
N THR A 159 10.74 -8.68 13.99
CA THR A 159 9.48 -9.42 14.07
C THR A 159 8.85 -9.47 12.68
N ILE A 160 8.68 -10.68 12.11
CA ILE A 160 8.10 -10.86 10.77
C ILE A 160 6.64 -11.30 10.88
N ALA A 161 5.75 -10.58 10.19
CA ALA A 161 4.34 -10.91 10.02
C ALA A 161 4.01 -11.10 8.53
N PRO A 162 4.23 -12.29 7.96
CA PRO A 162 3.73 -12.59 6.63
C PRO A 162 2.21 -12.72 6.67
N GLU A 163 1.52 -12.26 5.64
CA GLU A 163 0.11 -12.63 5.47
C GLU A 163 0.00 -14.15 5.39
N SER A 164 -0.88 -14.75 6.19
CA SER A 164 -0.99 -16.22 6.34
C SER A 164 -2.21 -16.80 5.67
N ASN A 165 -2.81 -16.10 4.71
CA ASN A 165 -3.88 -16.63 3.89
C ASN A 165 -3.28 -17.57 2.82
N ASP A 166 -3.97 -18.70 2.54
CA ASP A 166 -3.62 -19.66 1.48
C ASP A 166 -2.11 -19.85 1.23
N VAL A 167 -1.57 -19.09 0.28
CA VAL A 167 -0.17 -19.17 -0.15
C VAL A 167 0.79 -18.71 0.95
N GLY A 168 0.39 -17.76 1.77
CA GLY A 168 1.22 -17.22 2.84
C GLY A 168 1.52 -18.21 3.95
N MET A 169 0.69 -19.24 4.13
CA MET A 169 0.98 -20.35 5.04
C MET A 169 2.28 -21.06 4.67
N ALA A 170 2.60 -21.19 3.39
CA ALA A 170 3.85 -21.83 2.97
C ALA A 170 5.07 -21.00 3.37
N VAL A 171 4.98 -19.66 3.33
CA VAL A 171 6.05 -18.77 3.81
C VAL A 171 6.23 -18.87 5.32
N THR A 172 5.14 -18.84 6.09
CA THR A 172 5.20 -18.96 7.55
C THR A 172 5.76 -20.32 7.98
N THR A 173 5.32 -21.42 7.35
CA THR A 173 5.84 -22.77 7.62
C THR A 173 7.34 -22.84 7.34
N LYS A 174 7.77 -22.31 6.19
CA LYS A 174 9.20 -22.33 5.84
C LYS A 174 10.07 -21.56 6.83
N LEU A 175 9.62 -20.38 7.27
CA LEU A 175 10.31 -19.60 8.30
C LEU A 175 10.38 -20.36 9.64
N GLN A 176 9.31 -21.10 10.02
CA GLN A 176 9.32 -21.95 11.21
C GLN A 176 10.27 -23.13 11.09
N ASP A 177 10.27 -23.83 9.94
CA ASP A 177 11.17 -24.97 9.66
C ASP A 177 12.64 -24.53 9.68
N GLU A 178 12.95 -23.32 9.25
CA GLU A 178 14.27 -22.70 9.32
C GLU A 178 14.61 -22.14 10.72
N GLY A 179 13.69 -22.26 11.70
CA GLY A 179 13.91 -21.86 13.08
C GLY A 179 13.93 -20.33 13.29
N TYR A 180 13.21 -19.57 12.45
CA TYR A 180 13.17 -18.11 12.62
C TYR A 180 12.55 -17.72 13.98
N PRO A 181 13.25 -16.94 14.85
CA PRO A 181 12.89 -16.83 16.26
C PRO A 181 11.73 -15.85 16.55
N LYS A 182 11.48 -14.86 15.69
CA LYS A 182 10.53 -13.78 15.96
C LYS A 182 9.44 -13.68 14.90
N LEU A 183 8.61 -14.74 14.79
CA LEU A 183 7.38 -14.67 13.99
C LEU A 183 6.26 -13.99 14.78
N TYR A 184 5.46 -13.19 14.08
CA TYR A 184 4.22 -12.64 14.61
C TYR A 184 3.15 -13.71 14.66
N TYR A 185 2.26 -13.67 15.69
CA TYR A 185 1.16 -14.62 15.86
C TYR A 185 -0.15 -13.85 16.02
N TYR A 186 -1.13 -14.14 15.17
CA TYR A 186 -2.48 -13.68 15.38
C TYR A 186 -3.23 -14.60 16.37
N GLN A 187 -4.27 -14.06 17.02
CA GLN A 187 -5.05 -14.77 18.01
C GLN A 187 -6.46 -15.05 17.49
N LYS A 188 -6.89 -16.31 17.53
CA LYS A 188 -8.27 -16.72 17.27
C LYS A 188 -8.98 -16.95 18.61
N MET A 189 -10.09 -16.26 18.82
CA MET A 189 -10.98 -16.53 19.96
C MET A 189 -12.01 -17.60 19.56
N LEU A 190 -11.88 -18.80 20.11
CA LEU A 190 -12.77 -19.92 19.87
C LEU A 190 -13.83 -19.96 20.99
N LYS A 191 -15.10 -19.68 20.64
CA LYS A 191 -16.23 -19.83 21.56
C LYS A 191 -16.64 -21.30 21.60
N LYS A 192 -16.24 -22.07 22.64
CA LYS A 192 -16.72 -23.45 22.86
C LYS A 192 -18.04 -23.43 23.65
N LYS A 193 -19.06 -24.17 23.13
CA LYS A 193 -20.33 -24.39 23.88
C LYS A 193 -20.02 -24.96 25.27
N GLY A 194 -20.54 -24.32 26.33
CA GLY A 194 -20.40 -24.80 27.70
C GLY A 194 -19.17 -24.33 28.47
N LYS A 195 -18.28 -23.51 27.88
CA LYS A 195 -17.18 -22.88 28.61
C LYS A 195 -17.43 -21.38 28.77
N SER A 196 -17.28 -20.86 29.98
CA SER A 196 -17.47 -19.43 30.31
C SER A 196 -16.32 -18.54 29.81
N ARG A 197 -15.16 -19.09 29.44
CA ARG A 197 -14.04 -18.35 28.88
C ARG A 197 -13.73 -18.83 27.46
N PRO A 198 -13.50 -17.92 26.50
CA PRO A 198 -13.07 -18.30 25.15
C PRO A 198 -11.67 -18.93 25.23
N GLU A 199 -11.44 -19.98 24.47
CA GLU A 199 -10.11 -20.52 24.23
C GLU A 199 -9.41 -19.65 23.18
N VAL A 200 -8.15 -19.29 23.44
CA VAL A 200 -7.34 -18.50 22.52
C VAL A 200 -6.39 -19.44 21.78
N ASP A 201 -6.57 -19.56 20.49
CA ASP A 201 -5.65 -20.24 19.60
C ASP A 201 -4.71 -19.21 18.95
N LYS A 202 -3.41 -19.52 18.86
CA LYS A 202 -2.40 -18.67 18.24
C LYS A 202 -1.88 -19.34 16.98
N SER A 203 -1.93 -18.63 15.88
CA SER A 203 -1.41 -19.13 14.60
C SER A 203 -0.39 -18.13 14.02
N PRO A 204 0.69 -18.63 13.37
CA PRO A 204 1.78 -17.79 12.89
C PRO A 204 1.33 -16.92 11.69
N GLY A 205 1.93 -15.74 11.58
CA GLY A 205 1.66 -14.76 10.53
C GLY A 205 0.51 -13.81 10.85
N TRP A 206 0.08 -13.09 9.84
CA TRP A 206 -1.05 -12.15 9.85
C TRP A 206 -2.24 -12.77 9.10
N LEU A 207 -3.38 -12.97 9.74
CA LEU A 207 -4.60 -13.41 9.05
C LEU A 207 -5.44 -12.19 8.66
N THR A 208 -5.61 -11.99 7.36
CA THR A 208 -6.44 -10.93 6.80
C THR A 208 -7.89 -11.32 6.80
N THR A 209 -8.73 -10.39 7.27
CA THR A 209 -10.18 -10.42 7.11
C THR A 209 -10.61 -9.09 6.49
N GLN A 210 -11.77 -9.04 5.85
CA GLN A 210 -12.28 -7.79 5.28
C GLN A 210 -12.29 -6.64 6.33
N LYS A 211 -12.66 -6.95 7.57
CA LYS A 211 -12.74 -5.97 8.64
C LYS A 211 -11.36 -5.45 9.08
N ASN A 212 -10.40 -6.33 9.34
CA ASN A 212 -9.09 -5.87 9.83
C ASN A 212 -8.24 -5.24 8.73
N ARG A 213 -8.46 -5.62 7.44
CA ARG A 213 -7.82 -4.98 6.29
C ARG A 213 -8.13 -3.49 6.24
N SER A 214 -9.42 -3.09 6.30
CA SER A 214 -9.79 -1.67 6.31
C SER A 214 -9.16 -0.94 7.50
N VAL A 215 -9.22 -1.53 8.69
CA VAL A 215 -8.68 -0.90 9.91
C VAL A 215 -7.17 -0.64 9.83
N ILE A 216 -6.37 -1.58 9.32
CA ILE A 216 -4.92 -1.35 9.24
C ILE A 216 -4.54 -0.35 8.16
N ILE A 217 -5.32 -0.28 7.07
CA ILE A 217 -5.14 0.71 6.01
C ILE A 217 -5.51 2.11 6.52
N GLU A 218 -6.65 2.26 7.22
CA GLU A 218 -7.04 3.52 7.84
C GLU A 218 -6.03 3.99 8.89
N ASN A 219 -5.47 3.06 9.69
CA ASN A 219 -4.39 3.42 10.62
C ASN A 219 -3.12 3.88 9.88
N LEU A 220 -2.78 3.27 8.75
CA LEU A 220 -1.62 3.70 7.96
C LEU A 220 -1.86 5.09 7.34
N GLU A 221 -3.07 5.35 6.82
CA GLU A 221 -3.46 6.67 6.33
C GLU A 221 -3.32 7.73 7.42
N GLN A 222 -3.88 7.47 8.61
CA GLN A 222 -3.77 8.37 9.73
C GLN A 222 -2.30 8.67 10.09
N ASP A 223 -1.46 7.63 10.14
CA ASP A 223 -0.05 7.77 10.51
C ASP A 223 0.76 8.54 9.45
N ILE A 224 0.37 8.44 8.17
CA ILE A 224 0.95 9.26 7.10
C ILE A 224 0.57 10.72 7.29
N ARG A 225 -0.69 11.01 7.50
CA ARG A 225 -1.22 12.37 7.72
C ARG A 225 -0.68 13.04 8.99
N GLU A 226 -0.37 12.23 10.02
CA GLU A 226 0.22 12.69 11.28
C GLU A 226 1.77 12.67 11.27
N GLU A 227 2.39 12.32 10.14
CA GLU A 227 3.85 12.22 9.96
C GLU A 227 4.52 11.22 10.94
N ASP A 228 3.76 10.19 11.40
CA ASP A 228 4.22 9.15 12.33
C ASP A 228 4.95 7.99 11.62
N VAL A 229 5.10 8.09 10.30
CA VAL A 229 5.87 7.18 9.44
C VAL A 229 6.70 7.95 8.43
N ILE A 230 7.91 7.45 8.18
CA ILE A 230 8.80 7.96 7.12
C ILE A 230 8.85 6.93 6.01
N ILE A 231 8.20 7.24 4.89
CA ILE A 231 8.09 6.39 3.72
C ILE A 231 9.16 6.75 2.70
N LYS A 232 9.89 5.73 2.22
CA LYS A 232 10.98 5.87 1.23
C LYS A 232 10.73 5.04 -0.02
N ASP A 233 9.61 4.33 -0.04
CA ASP A 233 9.24 3.34 -1.04
C ASP A 233 8.51 3.97 -2.24
N PRO A 234 9.12 4.05 -3.43
CA PRO A 234 8.42 4.54 -4.61
C PRO A 234 7.34 3.59 -5.14
N PHE A 235 7.38 2.29 -4.79
CA PHE A 235 6.31 1.37 -5.16
C PHE A 235 5.01 1.72 -4.40
N PHE A 236 5.15 2.06 -3.11
CA PHE A 236 4.02 2.54 -2.32
C PHE A 236 3.40 3.80 -2.94
N VAL A 237 4.21 4.78 -3.32
CA VAL A 237 3.71 6.03 -3.92
C VAL A 237 2.90 5.76 -5.19
N GLN A 238 3.39 4.89 -6.08
CA GLN A 238 2.68 4.50 -7.30
C GLN A 238 1.31 3.86 -6.98
N GLU A 239 1.27 2.94 -6.02
CA GLU A 239 0.03 2.28 -5.61
C GLU A 239 -0.94 3.26 -4.94
N ALA A 240 -0.44 4.13 -4.07
CA ALA A 240 -1.25 5.06 -3.27
C ALA A 240 -2.06 6.04 -4.15
N TYR A 241 -1.51 6.48 -5.27
CA TYR A 241 -2.23 7.33 -6.24
C TYR A 241 -3.47 6.67 -6.85
N THR A 242 -3.49 5.34 -6.92
CA THR A 242 -4.58 4.56 -7.54
C THR A 242 -5.34 3.71 -6.54
N PHE A 243 -5.09 3.89 -5.25
CA PHE A 243 -5.76 3.17 -4.19
C PHE A 243 -6.97 3.97 -3.69
N ILE A 244 -8.18 3.44 -3.94
CA ILE A 244 -9.45 4.17 -3.80
C ILE A 244 -10.42 3.44 -2.90
N TYR A 245 -11.42 4.16 -2.39
CA TYR A 245 -12.60 3.53 -1.83
C TYR A 245 -13.57 3.12 -2.95
N ASP A 246 -14.00 1.86 -2.93
CA ASP A 246 -15.06 1.36 -3.82
C ASP A 246 -16.44 1.93 -3.44
N GLY A 247 -17.48 1.58 -4.22
CA GLY A 247 -18.86 2.01 -3.95
C GLY A 247 -19.44 1.54 -2.61
N LEU A 248 -18.76 0.61 -1.91
CA LEU A 248 -19.13 0.10 -0.60
C LEU A 248 -18.23 0.67 0.51
N GLY A 249 -17.37 1.64 0.20
CA GLY A 249 -16.42 2.25 1.14
C GLY A 249 -15.24 1.34 1.52
N ARG A 250 -14.90 0.34 0.70
CA ARG A 250 -13.77 -0.56 0.95
C ARG A 250 -12.53 -0.08 0.21
N PRO A 251 -11.34 -0.07 0.86
CA PRO A 251 -10.10 0.31 0.20
C PRO A 251 -9.65 -0.79 -0.78
N VAL A 252 -9.51 -0.43 -2.05
CA VAL A 252 -9.15 -1.33 -3.16
C VAL A 252 -8.24 -0.65 -4.18
N ALA A 253 -7.40 -1.43 -4.85
CA ALA A 253 -6.71 -0.94 -6.04
C ALA A 253 -7.70 -0.74 -7.20
N MET A 254 -7.55 0.34 -7.95
CA MET A 254 -8.51 0.76 -9.00
C MET A 254 -8.76 -0.31 -10.06
N GLY A 255 -7.75 -1.07 -10.45
CA GLY A 255 -7.87 -2.17 -11.44
C GLY A 255 -8.75 -3.31 -10.94
N LYS A 256 -8.63 -3.70 -9.67
CA LYS A 256 -9.46 -4.75 -9.06
C LYS A 256 -10.96 -4.39 -9.04
N HIS A 257 -11.28 -3.10 -8.94
CA HIS A 257 -12.67 -2.62 -8.98
C HIS A 257 -13.30 -2.74 -10.38
N ARG A 258 -12.52 -2.49 -11.43
CA ARG A 258 -13.01 -2.59 -12.81
C ARG A 258 -13.24 -4.03 -13.26
N ALA A 259 -12.39 -4.98 -12.88
CA ALA A 259 -12.52 -6.38 -13.22
C ALA A 259 -13.85 -7.01 -12.75
N ASN A 260 -14.44 -6.49 -11.68
CA ASN A 260 -15.74 -6.96 -11.18
C ASN A 260 -16.95 -6.35 -11.91
N ASN A 261 -16.78 -5.30 -12.73
CA ASN A 261 -17.90 -4.54 -13.31
C ASN A 261 -17.96 -4.48 -14.84
N SER A 262 -16.97 -4.95 -15.58
CA SER A 262 -17.07 -5.02 -17.05
C SER A 262 -15.97 -5.90 -17.66
N ALA A 263 -16.35 -6.71 -18.64
CA ALA A 263 -15.47 -7.45 -19.52
C ALA A 263 -14.82 -6.49 -20.54
N VAL A 264 -13.86 -5.66 -20.13
CA VAL A 264 -13.14 -4.78 -21.05
C VAL A 264 -11.65 -4.74 -20.66
N ASP A 265 -10.85 -5.20 -21.61
CA ASP A 265 -9.40 -5.03 -21.79
C ASP A 265 -8.47 -5.35 -20.59
N ILE A 266 -8.18 -6.63 -20.51
CA ILE A 266 -7.18 -7.23 -19.58
C ILE A 266 -5.73 -6.89 -19.98
N ASP A 267 -5.46 -6.38 -21.17
CA ASP A 267 -4.11 -6.26 -21.74
C ASP A 267 -3.37 -4.93 -21.43
N LEU A 268 -4.01 -3.96 -20.76
CA LEU A 268 -3.37 -2.71 -20.32
C LEU A 268 -2.99 -2.71 -18.83
N GLU A 269 -3.17 -3.82 -18.15
CA GLU A 269 -3.23 -3.93 -16.69
C GLU A 269 -1.96 -4.45 -16.04
N GLY A 270 -0.85 -4.35 -16.66
CA GLY A 270 0.41 -4.70 -16.03
C GLY A 270 0.57 -4.02 -14.69
N ASP A 271 1.31 -3.49 -14.13
CA ASP A 271 1.92 -3.12 -12.89
C ASP A 271 1.31 -1.91 -12.14
N VAL A 272 0.32 -1.21 -12.70
CA VAL A 272 -0.13 0.10 -12.20
C VAL A 272 -1.19 0.03 -11.10
N TYR A 273 -1.95 -1.07 -11.02
CA TYR A 273 -3.11 -1.19 -10.12
C TYR A 273 -2.95 -2.35 -9.13
N SER A 274 -1.93 -2.32 -8.32
CA SER A 274 -1.73 -3.26 -7.22
C SER A 274 -1.81 -2.56 -5.87
N ASP A 275 -1.89 -3.32 -4.80
CA ASP A 275 -1.94 -2.84 -3.41
C ASP A 275 -0.99 -3.63 -2.49
N ASP A 276 -0.07 -4.38 -3.09
CA ASP A 276 0.82 -5.30 -2.39
C ASP A 276 1.80 -4.55 -1.47
N SER A 277 2.38 -3.43 -1.95
CA SER A 277 3.27 -2.59 -1.15
C SER A 277 2.52 -1.87 -0.03
N ILE A 278 1.30 -1.37 -0.32
CA ILE A 278 0.42 -0.74 0.68
C ILE A 278 0.09 -1.74 1.79
N PHE A 279 -0.28 -2.98 1.41
CA PHE A 279 -0.74 -3.95 2.36
C PHE A 279 0.38 -4.48 3.24
N GLY A 280 1.54 -4.82 2.67
CA GLY A 280 2.74 -5.16 3.45
C GLY A 280 3.12 -4.07 4.44
N LYS A 281 3.06 -2.80 4.00
CA LYS A 281 3.33 -1.63 4.84
C LYS A 281 2.30 -1.44 5.96
N ALA A 282 1.01 -1.62 5.67
CA ALA A 282 -0.05 -1.52 6.67
C ALA A 282 0.08 -2.59 7.76
N ILE A 283 0.45 -3.83 7.41
CA ILE A 283 0.77 -4.89 8.36
C ILE A 283 1.97 -4.48 9.23
N CYS A 284 3.06 -4.03 8.61
CA CYS A 284 4.27 -3.59 9.32
C CYS A 284 3.96 -2.48 10.32
N ASN A 285 3.25 -1.45 9.89
CA ASN A 285 2.84 -0.33 10.71
C ASN A 285 1.96 -0.75 11.90
N HIS A 286 1.08 -1.72 11.69
CA HIS A 286 0.22 -2.23 12.76
C HIS A 286 1.02 -2.98 13.83
N ILE A 287 1.92 -3.88 13.42
CA ILE A 287 2.67 -4.72 14.38
C ILE A 287 3.74 -3.93 15.14
N ARG A 288 4.38 -2.90 14.51
CA ARG A 288 5.36 -2.04 15.20
C ARG A 288 4.76 -1.29 16.39
N LYS A 289 3.47 -0.98 16.33
CA LYS A 289 2.72 -0.34 17.42
C LYS A 289 2.32 -1.33 18.53
N GLY A 290 2.75 -2.58 18.44
CA GLY A 290 2.44 -3.62 19.44
C GLY A 290 0.99 -4.06 19.44
N LYS A 291 0.23 -3.76 18.38
CA LYS A 291 -1.18 -4.15 18.26
C LYS A 291 -1.31 -5.63 17.90
N THR A 292 -2.25 -6.32 18.53
CA THR A 292 -2.51 -7.75 18.30
C THR A 292 -3.67 -7.93 17.31
N ASN A 293 -3.48 -8.79 16.32
CA ASN A 293 -4.56 -9.21 15.43
C ASN A 293 -5.42 -10.28 16.12
N ILE A 294 -6.61 -9.90 16.59
CA ILE A 294 -7.56 -10.79 17.26
C ILE A 294 -8.75 -11.05 16.34
N ILE A 295 -8.95 -12.31 15.97
CA ILE A 295 -10.05 -12.74 15.13
C ILE A 295 -11.07 -13.50 15.98
N VAL A 296 -12.28 -13.00 16.02
CA VAL A 296 -13.42 -13.67 16.68
C VAL A 296 -14.17 -14.46 15.63
N GLN A 297 -14.12 -15.80 15.70
CA GLN A 297 -14.92 -16.63 14.79
C GLN A 297 -16.40 -16.50 15.19
N PRO A 298 -17.30 -16.18 14.23
CA PRO A 298 -18.74 -16.30 14.45
C PRO A 298 -19.10 -17.76 14.74
N LYS A 299 -20.21 -17.93 15.47
CA LYS A 299 -20.75 -19.26 15.80
C LYS A 299 -21.23 -20.00 14.57
#